data_7d3235955ada9a4767773f4fb01f9e45
#
_entry.id   7d3235955ada9a4767773f4fb01f9e45
#
_cell.length_a   1.000
_cell.length_b   1.000
_cell.length_c   1.000
_cell.angle_alpha   90.00
_cell.angle_beta   90.00
_cell.angle_gamma   90.00
#
_symmetry.space_group_name_H-M   'P 1'
#
loop_
_entity.id
_entity.type
_entity.pdbx_description
1 polymer ?
#
loop_
_entity_poly.entity_id
_entity_poly.type
_entity_poly.pdbx_seq_one_letter_code
_entity_poly.pdbx_strand_id
1 'polypeptide(L)'
;MTVTERSRRRVEDALDRLRGAYGDEEIDVVEKTWHHPPEAYEGVRRRFEAGTLGGGGVWTTDEEGRVLLVRHEGDTAWSDPGGKQEPGESLAAGARRETREETGVEVELTGVRQVHRIEIRDESGDELPIHRLIVIFDGERVSGETRPREGEIAEVRWWRERPDDLLYPELAEFPIPAED
;
A
#
# COMPACT_ATOMS: atom_id res chain seq x y z
N MET A 1 -2.02 -28.58 -3.30
CA MET A 1 -1.32 -27.28 -3.29
C MET A 1 -1.47 -26.66 -1.91
N THR A 2 -0.36 -26.38 -1.25
CA THR A 2 -0.33 -25.78 0.09
C THR A 2 -0.78 -24.31 0.08
N VAL A 3 -1.07 -23.77 1.27
CA VAL A 3 -1.40 -22.33 1.39
C VAL A 3 -0.22 -21.46 0.93
N THR A 4 1.01 -21.88 1.21
CA THR A 4 2.23 -21.20 0.75
C THR A 4 2.31 -21.15 -0.77
N GLU A 5 2.11 -22.26 -1.44
CA GLU A 5 2.15 -22.34 -2.92
C GLU A 5 1.04 -21.49 -3.55
N ARG A 6 -0.18 -21.56 -3.01
CA ARG A 6 -1.33 -20.75 -3.49
C ARG A 6 -1.08 -19.26 -3.30
N SER A 7 -0.60 -18.84 -2.13
CA SER A 7 -0.34 -17.44 -1.84
C SER A 7 0.83 -16.90 -2.65
N ARG A 8 1.89 -17.67 -2.82
CA ARG A 8 3.02 -17.31 -3.69
C ARG A 8 2.57 -17.10 -5.13
N ARG A 9 1.76 -18.02 -5.67
CA ARG A 9 1.20 -17.88 -7.02
C ARG A 9 0.37 -16.62 -7.17
N ARG A 10 -0.49 -16.29 -6.21
CA ARG A 10 -1.27 -15.03 -6.23
C ARG A 10 -0.38 -13.80 -6.28
N VAL A 11 0.72 -13.79 -5.53
CA VAL A 11 1.70 -12.68 -5.57
C VAL A 11 2.34 -12.58 -6.94
N GLU A 12 2.82 -13.69 -7.52
CA GLU A 12 3.44 -13.69 -8.86
C GLU A 12 2.44 -13.26 -9.94
N ASP A 13 1.20 -13.77 -9.92
CA ASP A 13 0.15 -13.38 -10.86
C ASP A 13 -0.18 -11.88 -10.74
N ALA A 14 -0.16 -11.31 -9.54
CA ALA A 14 -0.37 -9.88 -9.32
C ALA A 14 0.79 -9.05 -9.86
N LEU A 15 2.04 -9.48 -9.64
CA LEU A 15 3.23 -8.82 -10.18
C LEU A 15 3.23 -8.83 -11.71
N ASP A 16 2.87 -9.94 -12.32
CA ASP A 16 2.79 -10.05 -13.79
C ASP A 16 1.71 -9.12 -14.36
N ARG A 17 0.57 -9.00 -13.69
CA ARG A 17 -0.46 -8.02 -14.07
C ARG A 17 0.02 -6.58 -13.95
N LEU A 18 0.78 -6.24 -12.90
CA LEU A 18 1.35 -4.92 -12.73
C LEU A 18 2.37 -4.60 -13.83
N ARG A 19 3.24 -5.54 -14.16
CA ARG A 19 4.19 -5.40 -15.29
C ARG A 19 3.46 -5.20 -16.62
N GLY A 20 2.41 -5.96 -16.87
CA GLY A 20 1.59 -5.82 -18.07
C GLY A 20 0.86 -4.48 -18.17
N ALA A 21 0.43 -3.91 -17.04
CA ALA A 21 -0.32 -2.64 -17.01
C ALA A 21 0.58 -1.40 -17.03
N TYR A 22 1.77 -1.45 -16.41
CA TYR A 22 2.64 -0.28 -16.19
C TYR A 22 4.01 -0.39 -16.88
N GLY A 23 4.25 -1.44 -17.64
CA GLY A 23 5.48 -1.67 -18.40
C GLY A 23 6.43 -2.66 -17.75
N ASP A 24 7.40 -3.13 -18.57
CA ASP A 24 8.43 -4.10 -18.16
C ASP A 24 9.63 -3.44 -17.46
N GLU A 25 9.52 -2.18 -17.07
CA GLU A 25 10.55 -1.53 -16.26
C GLU A 25 10.74 -2.31 -14.96
N GLU A 26 11.96 -2.31 -14.46
CA GLU A 26 12.31 -3.00 -13.23
C GLU A 26 11.50 -2.41 -12.06
N ILE A 27 10.55 -3.20 -11.55
CA ILE A 27 9.79 -2.82 -10.36
C ILE A 27 10.70 -2.98 -9.14
N ASP A 28 10.80 -1.92 -8.33
CA ASP A 28 11.52 -1.95 -7.07
C ASP A 28 10.80 -2.88 -6.08
N VAL A 29 11.45 -4.00 -5.74
CA VAL A 29 10.88 -5.05 -4.88
C VAL A 29 11.60 -5.07 -3.54
N VAL A 30 10.84 -4.88 -2.46
CA VAL A 30 11.32 -5.03 -1.08
C VAL A 30 10.80 -6.35 -0.52
N GLU A 31 11.71 -7.19 -0.06
CA GLU A 31 11.38 -8.46 0.60
C GLU A 31 11.30 -8.25 2.12
N LYS A 32 10.21 -8.71 2.73
CA LYS A 32 9.99 -8.64 4.18
C LYS A 32 9.52 -9.98 4.73
N THR A 33 9.87 -10.24 5.99
CA THR A 33 9.31 -11.35 6.77
C THR A 33 8.66 -10.77 8.02
N TRP A 34 7.38 -11.07 8.20
CA TRP A 34 6.62 -10.70 9.40
C TRP A 34 6.29 -11.93 10.22
N HIS A 35 6.45 -11.82 11.53
CA HIS A 35 6.06 -12.85 12.48
C HIS A 35 4.80 -12.41 13.22
N HIS A 36 3.80 -13.25 13.21
CA HIS A 36 2.52 -12.99 13.87
C HIS A 36 2.21 -14.04 14.93
N PRO A 37 1.65 -13.63 16.08
CA PRO A 37 1.09 -14.59 17.02
C PRO A 37 -0.06 -15.38 16.35
N PRO A 38 -0.35 -16.61 16.81
CA PRO A 38 -1.28 -17.53 16.14
C PRO A 38 -2.65 -16.91 15.79
N GLU A 39 -3.20 -16.09 16.68
CA GLU A 39 -4.48 -15.42 16.45
C GLU A 39 -4.42 -14.41 15.28
N ALA A 40 -3.36 -13.61 15.19
CA ALA A 40 -3.15 -12.67 14.11
C ALA A 40 -2.87 -13.40 12.78
N TYR A 41 -2.09 -14.49 12.83
CA TYR A 41 -1.85 -15.35 11.68
C TYR A 41 -3.14 -15.96 11.13
N GLU A 42 -4.04 -16.44 11.97
CA GLU A 42 -5.34 -16.96 11.55
C GLU A 42 -6.20 -15.86 10.88
N GLY A 43 -6.09 -14.63 11.32
CA GLY A 43 -6.67 -13.46 10.64
C GLY A 43 -6.13 -13.26 9.21
N VAL A 44 -4.82 -13.40 9.02
CA VAL A 44 -4.16 -13.37 7.71
C VAL A 44 -4.68 -14.50 6.81
N ARG A 45 -4.78 -15.70 7.34
CA ARG A 45 -5.28 -16.87 6.62
C ARG A 45 -6.72 -16.68 6.13
N ARG A 46 -7.61 -16.19 7.00
CA ARG A 46 -9.00 -15.86 6.60
C ARG A 46 -9.05 -14.83 5.49
N ARG A 47 -8.23 -13.77 5.57
CA ARG A 47 -8.15 -12.74 4.53
C ARG A 47 -7.60 -13.30 3.22
N PHE A 48 -6.61 -14.19 3.29
CA PHE A 48 -6.09 -14.87 2.10
C PHE A 48 -7.19 -15.69 1.40
N GLU A 49 -7.95 -16.50 2.15
CA GLU A 49 -9.04 -17.31 1.59
C GLU A 49 -10.18 -16.44 1.02
N ALA A 50 -10.44 -15.29 1.63
CA ALA A 50 -11.42 -14.32 1.14
C ALA A 50 -10.93 -13.50 -0.10
N GLY A 51 -9.65 -13.61 -0.48
CA GLY A 51 -9.07 -12.82 -1.58
C GLY A 51 -8.80 -11.36 -1.23
N THR A 52 -8.69 -11.02 0.06
CA THR A 52 -8.54 -9.64 0.57
C THR A 52 -7.22 -9.39 1.29
N LEU A 53 -6.24 -10.28 1.11
CA LEU A 53 -4.97 -10.15 1.84
C LEU A 53 -4.07 -9.05 1.27
N GLY A 54 -4.16 -8.74 -0.01
CA GLY A 54 -3.40 -7.66 -0.64
C GLY A 54 -3.75 -6.28 -0.12
N GLY A 55 -2.90 -5.32 -0.40
CA GLY A 55 -3.11 -3.92 -0.07
C GLY A 55 -2.31 -3.01 -0.98
N GLY A 56 -2.63 -1.72 -0.94
CA GLY A 56 -1.91 -0.75 -1.72
C GLY A 56 -2.15 0.68 -1.26
N GLY A 57 -1.18 1.51 -1.59
CA GLY A 57 -1.21 2.95 -1.37
C GLY A 57 -0.79 3.71 -2.62
N VAL A 58 -0.90 5.02 -2.56
CA VAL A 58 -0.52 5.89 -3.67
C VAL A 58 0.39 7.01 -3.19
N TRP A 59 1.58 7.08 -3.77
CA TRP A 59 2.45 8.25 -3.66
C TRP A 59 1.94 9.29 -4.65
N THR A 60 1.09 10.18 -4.17
CA THR A 60 0.32 11.12 -5.00
C THR A 60 1.00 12.48 -5.07
N THR A 61 1.24 12.98 -6.27
CA THR A 61 1.72 14.34 -6.49
C THR A 61 0.64 15.24 -7.09
N ASP A 62 0.73 16.52 -6.82
CA ASP A 62 -0.08 17.55 -7.48
C ASP A 62 0.73 18.34 -8.52
N GLU A 63 0.07 19.32 -9.19
CA GLU A 63 0.68 20.16 -10.21
C GLU A 63 1.84 21.03 -9.69
N GLU A 64 1.90 21.26 -8.38
CA GLU A 64 3.00 22.01 -7.74
C GLU A 64 4.15 21.09 -7.27
N GLY A 65 4.07 19.78 -7.52
CA GLY A 65 5.06 18.80 -7.09
C GLY A 65 5.01 18.46 -5.60
N ARG A 66 3.93 18.82 -4.91
CA ARG A 66 3.71 18.45 -3.51
C ARG A 66 3.19 17.02 -3.42
N VAL A 67 3.46 16.36 -2.31
CA VAL A 67 3.02 14.99 -2.03
C VAL A 67 1.92 14.96 -0.99
N LEU A 68 0.90 14.15 -1.23
CA LEU A 68 -0.24 13.95 -0.34
C LEU A 68 0.09 12.88 0.71
N LEU A 69 0.09 13.28 1.97
CA LEU A 69 0.28 12.35 3.08
C LEU A 69 -0.87 12.45 4.09
N VAL A 70 -1.08 11.36 4.79
CA VAL A 70 -2.07 11.22 5.86
C VAL A 70 -1.39 10.91 7.19
N ARG A 71 -2.05 11.34 8.27
CA ARG A 71 -1.70 10.95 9.63
C ARG A 71 -2.92 10.31 10.27
N HIS A 72 -2.77 9.06 10.70
CA HIS A 72 -3.86 8.32 11.33
C HIS A 72 -4.18 8.84 12.74
N GLU A 73 -5.41 8.63 13.17
CA GLU A 73 -5.82 8.92 14.55
C GLU A 73 -4.92 8.18 15.55
N GLY A 74 -4.37 8.92 16.50
CA GLY A 74 -3.46 8.39 17.52
C GLY A 74 -1.99 8.29 17.10
N ASP A 75 -1.65 8.52 15.84
CA ASP A 75 -0.28 8.51 15.34
C ASP A 75 0.29 9.93 15.22
N THR A 76 1.63 10.02 15.31
CA THR A 76 2.38 11.24 15.01
C THR A 76 2.99 11.22 13.61
N ALA A 77 3.23 10.03 13.08
CA ALA A 77 3.92 9.81 11.82
C ALA A 77 2.99 9.92 10.61
N TRP A 78 3.56 10.35 9.49
CA TRP A 78 2.88 10.52 8.21
C TRP A 78 3.15 9.34 7.28
N SER A 79 2.15 8.98 6.48
CA SER A 79 2.27 7.94 5.47
C SER A 79 1.53 8.32 4.18
N ASP A 80 1.82 7.58 3.11
CA ASP A 80 1.00 7.58 1.92
C ASP A 80 -0.41 7.06 2.25
N PRO A 81 -1.47 7.60 1.64
CA PRO A 81 -2.81 7.06 1.80
C PRO A 81 -2.91 5.68 1.15
N GLY A 82 -3.64 4.77 1.78
CA GLY A 82 -3.80 3.42 1.28
C GLY A 82 -4.44 2.49 2.30
N GLY A 83 -4.72 1.28 1.87
CA GLY A 83 -5.37 0.31 2.73
C GLY A 83 -5.52 -1.07 2.11
N LYS A 84 -6.47 -1.81 2.64
CA LYS A 84 -6.70 -3.22 2.32
C LYS A 84 -7.51 -3.38 1.06
N GLN A 85 -7.18 -4.39 0.28
CA GLN A 85 -7.98 -4.85 -0.85
C GLN A 85 -9.34 -5.39 -0.38
N GLU A 86 -10.41 -5.05 -1.09
CA GLU A 86 -11.74 -5.61 -0.91
C GLU A 86 -11.98 -6.82 -1.83
N PRO A 87 -13.00 -7.67 -1.56
CA PRO A 87 -13.31 -8.83 -2.40
C PRO A 87 -13.58 -8.44 -3.84
N GLY A 88 -12.91 -9.12 -4.79
CA GLY A 88 -13.07 -8.88 -6.23
C GLY A 88 -12.41 -7.62 -6.77
N GLU A 89 -11.78 -6.83 -5.92
CA GLU A 89 -11.10 -5.60 -6.28
C GLU A 89 -9.66 -5.86 -6.75
N SER A 90 -9.20 -5.12 -7.76
CA SER A 90 -7.77 -5.12 -8.09
C SER A 90 -6.99 -4.28 -7.08
N LEU A 91 -5.67 -4.51 -6.98
CA LEU A 91 -4.80 -3.69 -6.12
C LEU A 91 -4.82 -2.22 -6.52
N ALA A 92 -4.83 -1.93 -7.81
CA ALA A 92 -4.93 -0.56 -8.34
C ALA A 92 -6.26 0.12 -7.98
N ALA A 93 -7.39 -0.58 -8.14
CA ALA A 93 -8.70 -0.06 -7.76
C ALA A 93 -8.80 0.18 -6.26
N GLY A 94 -8.27 -0.73 -5.44
CA GLY A 94 -8.22 -0.59 -3.98
C GLY A 94 -7.39 0.61 -3.53
N ALA A 95 -6.20 0.80 -4.10
CA ALA A 95 -5.34 1.94 -3.79
C ALA A 95 -6.03 3.28 -4.13
N ARG A 96 -6.70 3.38 -5.27
CA ARG A 96 -7.47 4.58 -5.65
C ARG A 96 -8.66 4.82 -4.74
N ARG A 97 -9.42 3.78 -4.41
CA ARG A 97 -10.57 3.86 -3.50
C ARG A 97 -10.14 4.34 -2.11
N GLU A 98 -9.12 3.72 -1.53
CA GLU A 98 -8.59 4.10 -0.21
C GLU A 98 -8.08 5.54 -0.20
N THR A 99 -7.34 5.96 -1.21
CA THR A 99 -6.87 7.34 -1.32
C THR A 99 -8.03 8.33 -1.31
N ARG A 100 -9.09 8.07 -2.08
CA ARG A 100 -10.30 8.92 -2.09
C ARG A 100 -11.02 8.91 -0.75
N GLU A 101 -11.19 7.75 -0.13
CA GLU A 101 -11.89 7.61 1.16
C GLU A 101 -11.15 8.30 2.29
N GLU A 102 -9.82 8.13 2.36
CA GLU A 102 -8.99 8.72 3.41
C GLU A 102 -8.74 10.21 3.24
N THR A 103 -8.67 10.70 2.00
CA THR A 103 -8.18 12.05 1.70
C THR A 103 -9.17 12.98 1.00
N GLY A 104 -10.21 12.45 0.36
CA GLY A 104 -11.11 13.21 -0.51
C GLY A 104 -10.54 13.50 -1.90
N VAL A 105 -9.32 13.07 -2.20
CA VAL A 105 -8.63 13.35 -3.48
C VAL A 105 -8.78 12.19 -4.45
N GLU A 106 -9.17 12.50 -5.68
CA GLU A 106 -9.19 11.56 -6.80
C GLU A 106 -7.83 11.57 -7.49
N VAL A 107 -7.34 10.37 -7.81
CA VAL A 107 -6.01 10.18 -8.41
C VAL A 107 -6.06 9.32 -9.67
N GLU A 108 -5.18 9.61 -10.60
CA GLU A 108 -4.82 8.73 -11.71
C GLU A 108 -3.50 8.05 -11.39
N LEU A 109 -3.45 6.72 -11.51
CA LEU A 109 -2.22 5.96 -11.29
C LEU A 109 -1.35 6.03 -12.54
N THR A 110 -0.09 6.40 -12.36
CA THR A 110 0.86 6.61 -13.46
C THR A 110 1.96 5.55 -13.53
N GLY A 111 2.11 4.74 -12.47
CA GLY A 111 3.13 3.71 -12.42
C GLY A 111 3.13 2.97 -11.10
N VAL A 112 4.10 2.09 -10.93
CA VAL A 112 4.36 1.37 -9.68
C VAL A 112 5.64 1.93 -9.07
N ARG A 113 5.55 2.50 -7.87
CA ARG A 113 6.71 3.04 -7.14
C ARG A 113 7.54 1.92 -6.52
N GLN A 114 6.88 1.05 -5.77
CA GLN A 114 7.55 -0.02 -5.03
C GLN A 114 6.55 -1.12 -4.68
N VAL A 115 6.99 -2.36 -4.62
CA VAL A 115 6.20 -3.47 -4.10
C VAL A 115 6.90 -4.09 -2.90
N HIS A 116 6.12 -4.49 -1.91
CA HIS A 116 6.59 -5.25 -0.77
C HIS A 116 6.05 -6.68 -0.87
N ARG A 117 6.96 -7.62 -1.04
CA ARG A 117 6.66 -9.06 -0.96
C ARG A 117 6.89 -9.50 0.48
N ILE A 118 5.82 -9.87 1.14
CA ILE A 118 5.85 -10.15 2.57
C ILE A 118 5.55 -11.62 2.80
N GLU A 119 6.49 -12.32 3.44
CA GLU A 119 6.29 -13.66 3.97
C GLU A 119 5.80 -13.53 5.41
N ILE A 120 4.60 -13.99 5.68
CA ILE A 120 3.98 -13.95 7.01
C ILE A 120 4.11 -15.35 7.64
N ARG A 121 4.78 -15.40 8.78
CA ARG A 121 5.03 -16.61 9.56
C ARG A 121 4.27 -16.60 10.87
N ASP A 122 3.75 -17.75 11.24
CA ASP A 122 3.25 -18.00 12.58
C ASP A 122 4.40 -18.11 13.58
N GLU A 123 4.33 -17.37 14.69
CA GLU A 123 5.38 -17.38 15.73
C GLU A 123 5.54 -18.75 16.43
N SER A 124 4.47 -19.56 16.48
CA SER A 124 4.57 -20.92 17.02
C SER A 124 5.38 -21.85 16.12
N GLY A 125 5.46 -21.56 14.82
CA GLY A 125 6.12 -22.39 13.82
C GLY A 125 5.31 -23.60 13.37
N ASP A 126 4.06 -23.72 13.82
CA ASP A 126 3.19 -24.86 13.50
C ASP A 126 2.52 -24.74 12.14
N GLU A 127 2.43 -23.53 11.61
CA GLU A 127 1.74 -23.24 10.36
C GLU A 127 2.71 -22.88 9.22
N LEU A 128 2.27 -23.17 8.00
CA LEU A 128 3.03 -22.82 6.79
C LEU A 128 2.95 -21.33 6.46
N PRO A 129 4.04 -20.71 5.97
CA PRO A 129 4.03 -19.28 5.67
C PRO A 129 3.01 -18.91 4.58
N ILE A 130 2.46 -17.70 4.70
CA ILE A 130 1.54 -17.08 3.73
C ILE A 130 2.21 -15.86 3.11
N HIS A 131 2.17 -15.75 1.78
CA HIS A 131 2.73 -14.63 1.05
C HIS A 131 1.68 -13.55 0.78
N ARG A 132 2.10 -12.28 0.92
CA ARG A 132 1.29 -11.09 0.73
C ARG A 132 2.02 -10.09 -0.15
N LEU A 133 1.28 -9.35 -0.99
CA LEU A 133 1.80 -8.23 -1.75
C LEU A 133 1.16 -6.92 -1.28
N ILE A 134 2.00 -5.92 -1.00
CA ILE A 134 1.59 -4.53 -0.83
C ILE A 134 2.23 -3.74 -1.97
N VAL A 135 1.44 -2.92 -2.65
CA VAL A 135 1.88 -2.12 -3.80
C VAL A 135 1.76 -0.65 -3.48
N ILE A 136 2.82 0.11 -3.68
CA ILE A 136 2.78 1.57 -3.66
C ILE A 136 2.84 2.04 -5.10
N PHE A 137 1.75 2.67 -5.54
CA PHE A 137 1.65 3.23 -6.87
C PHE A 137 2.15 4.68 -6.89
N ASP A 138 2.62 5.13 -8.04
CA ASP A 138 2.69 6.54 -8.35
C ASP A 138 1.33 7.02 -8.83
N GLY A 139 0.94 8.22 -8.40
CA GLY A 139 -0.31 8.82 -8.83
C GLY A 139 -0.23 10.33 -8.93
N GLU A 140 -1.12 10.89 -9.73
CA GLU A 140 -1.30 12.32 -9.91
C GLU A 140 -2.71 12.72 -9.49
N ARG A 141 -2.82 13.88 -8.84
CA ARG A 141 -4.12 14.45 -8.48
C ARG A 141 -4.90 14.77 -9.75
N VAL A 142 -6.14 14.30 -9.80
CA VAL A 142 -7.10 14.65 -10.86
C VAL A 142 -8.09 15.71 -10.37
N SER A 143 -8.67 15.50 -9.19
CA SER A 143 -9.69 16.39 -8.62
C SER A 143 -9.84 16.15 -7.12
N GLY A 144 -10.77 16.84 -6.49
CA GLY A 144 -11.09 16.72 -5.08
C GLY A 144 -10.25 17.64 -4.19
N GLU A 145 -10.80 17.93 -3.02
CA GLU A 145 -10.15 18.70 -1.96
C GLU A 145 -9.87 17.80 -0.76
N THR A 146 -8.81 18.14 -0.03
CA THR A 146 -8.41 17.35 1.14
C THR A 146 -9.50 17.36 2.21
N ARG A 147 -9.92 16.16 2.60
CA ARG A 147 -10.89 15.91 3.66
C ARG A 147 -10.53 14.62 4.38
N PRO A 148 -10.06 14.69 5.63
CA PRO A 148 -9.75 13.51 6.40
C PRO A 148 -10.99 12.62 6.59
N ARG A 149 -10.80 11.29 6.49
CA ARG A 149 -11.85 10.32 6.84
C ARG A 149 -12.09 10.35 8.35
N GLU A 150 -13.31 10.70 8.74
CA GLU A 150 -13.69 10.79 10.14
C GLU A 150 -13.49 9.44 10.87
N GLY A 151 -12.88 9.49 12.05
CA GLY A 151 -12.65 8.33 12.91
C GLY A 151 -11.47 7.45 12.52
N GLU A 152 -10.74 7.80 11.46
CA GLU A 152 -9.58 7.04 10.99
C GLU A 152 -8.38 7.94 10.71
N ILE A 153 -8.58 9.01 9.96
CA ILE A 153 -7.55 9.95 9.57
C ILE A 153 -7.66 11.24 10.37
N ALA A 154 -6.62 11.57 11.12
CA ALA A 154 -6.55 12.79 11.91
C ALA A 154 -6.26 14.02 11.03
N GLU A 155 -5.40 13.88 10.05
CA GLU A 155 -4.98 14.98 9.19
C GLU A 155 -4.58 14.49 7.78
N VAL A 156 -4.92 15.30 6.76
CA VAL A 156 -4.46 15.14 5.38
C VAL A 156 -3.75 16.43 4.97
N ARG A 157 -2.56 16.30 4.40
CA ARG A 157 -1.77 17.48 4.01
C ARG A 157 -0.98 17.25 2.73
N TRP A 158 -0.88 18.30 1.91
CA TRP A 158 0.05 18.40 0.81
C TRP A 158 1.41 18.91 1.33
N TRP A 159 2.46 18.11 1.11
CA TRP A 159 3.81 18.39 1.59
C TRP A 159 4.71 18.85 0.46
N ARG A 160 5.34 20.01 0.65
CA ARG A 160 6.37 20.55 -0.24
C ARG A 160 7.75 20.05 0.14
N GLU A 161 7.98 19.88 1.41
CA GLU A 161 9.20 19.35 2.02
C GLU A 161 8.85 18.09 2.82
N ARG A 162 9.79 17.19 2.93
CA ARG A 162 9.60 15.92 3.64
C ARG A 162 9.35 16.13 5.13
N PRO A 163 8.30 15.54 5.72
CA PRO A 163 8.15 15.55 7.17
C PRO A 163 9.22 14.70 7.86
N ASP A 164 9.62 15.11 9.06
CA ASP A 164 10.64 14.40 9.85
C ASP A 164 10.15 13.03 10.34
N ASP A 165 8.85 12.90 10.61
CA ASP A 165 8.25 11.69 11.18
C ASP A 165 7.43 10.94 10.12
N LEU A 166 8.02 9.90 9.55
CA LEU A 166 7.41 9.02 8.56
C LEU A 166 7.12 7.65 9.18
N LEU A 167 5.92 7.13 8.89
CA LEU A 167 5.47 5.85 9.43
C LEU A 167 6.31 4.66 8.92
N TYR A 168 6.73 4.73 7.66
CA TYR A 168 7.54 3.69 7.02
C TYR A 168 8.86 4.26 6.54
N PRO A 169 9.99 3.60 6.83
CA PRO A 169 11.31 4.10 6.46
C PRO A 169 11.53 4.23 4.95
N GLU A 170 10.86 3.40 4.15
CA GLU A 170 10.94 3.43 2.68
C GLU A 170 10.44 4.77 2.10
N LEU A 171 9.49 5.43 2.75
CA LEU A 171 8.96 6.72 2.30
C LEU A 171 10.01 7.84 2.27
N ALA A 172 11.08 7.69 3.05
CA ALA A 172 12.19 8.64 3.06
C ALA A 172 12.96 8.69 1.73
N GLU A 173 12.89 7.62 0.94
CA GLU A 173 13.57 7.50 -0.34
C GLU A 173 12.70 7.94 -1.53
N PHE A 174 11.40 8.17 -1.32
CA PHE A 174 10.48 8.54 -2.40
C PHE A 174 10.61 10.03 -2.74
N PRO A 175 10.54 10.41 -4.04
CA PRO A 175 10.76 11.78 -4.43
C PRO A 175 9.61 12.71 -4.03
N ILE A 176 9.95 13.92 -3.63
CA ILE A 176 9.01 15.05 -3.52
C ILE A 176 9.48 16.10 -4.52
N PRO A 177 8.86 16.20 -5.71
CA PRO A 177 9.34 17.09 -6.77
C PRO A 177 9.46 18.55 -6.35
N ALA A 178 8.65 18.99 -5.41
CA ALA A 178 8.67 20.36 -4.91
C ALA A 178 9.86 20.68 -3.98
N GLU A 179 10.61 19.68 -3.50
CA GLU A 179 11.86 19.87 -2.73
C GLU A 179 13.03 20.34 -3.59
N ASP A 180 13.01 20.08 -4.89
CA ASP A 180 14.09 20.35 -5.85
C ASP A 180 14.17 21.83 -6.29
#